data_1e2fbad20a064e91ab11c4d96f18b1b8
#
_entry.id   1e2fbad20a064e91ab11c4d96f18b1b8
#
_cell.length_a   1.000
_cell.length_b   1.000
_cell.length_c   1.000
_cell.angle_alpha   90.00
_cell.angle_beta   90.00
_cell.angle_gamma   90.00
#
_symmetry.space_group_name_H-M   'P 1'
#
loop_
_entity.id
_entity.type
_entity.pdbx_description
1 polymer ?
#
loop_
_entity_poly.entity_id
_entity_poly.type
_entity_poly.pdbx_seq_one_letter_code
_entity_poly.pdbx_strand_id
1 'polypeptide(L)'
;SVLVALDEQSPDIAQGVGKISRTSEEEDELGAGDQGLVFGFATTETPEYMPLPIALSHQLALRLSEVRKSNELDYLGPDGKSQVTVEYNSDSTVQRIDTVVISTQHDEEVDYELLKSDIINLVIKPVLPSDLLDERTKYFINPTGKFVVGGPQADAGLTGRKIIVDTYGGYARHGGGAFSGK
;
A
#
# COMPACT_ATOMS: atom_id res chain seq x y z
N SER A 1 26.35 5.57 12.30
CA SER A 1 26.14 5.79 13.76
C SER A 1 24.66 5.61 14.10
N VAL A 2 24.40 5.06 15.26
CA VAL A 2 23.04 4.91 15.81
C VAL A 2 22.92 5.87 16.99
N LEU A 3 21.89 6.71 16.95
CA LEU A 3 21.52 7.59 18.06
C LEU A 3 20.22 7.06 18.67
N VAL A 4 20.20 6.88 19.98
CA VAL A 4 19.02 6.45 20.74
C VAL A 4 18.64 7.55 21.70
N ALA A 5 17.40 8.03 21.61
CA ALA A 5 16.80 8.95 22.58
C ALA A 5 15.50 8.31 23.07
N LEU A 6 15.40 8.06 24.37
CA LEU A 6 14.23 7.50 25.01
C LEU A 6 13.78 8.48 26.09
N ASP A 7 12.52 8.91 26.03
CA ASP A 7 11.88 9.71 27.06
C ASP A 7 10.77 8.89 27.75
N GLU A 8 10.50 9.22 29.00
CA GLU A 8 9.37 8.65 29.72
C GLU A 8 8.05 9.17 29.14
N GLN A 9 7.08 8.28 29.01
CA GLN A 9 5.74 8.66 28.65
C GLN A 9 5.11 9.56 29.72
N SER A 10 4.30 10.55 29.29
CA SER A 10 3.51 11.37 30.21
C SER A 10 2.77 10.50 31.21
N PRO A 11 2.85 10.81 32.52
CA PRO A 11 2.12 10.06 33.55
C PRO A 11 0.61 10.00 33.30
N ASP A 12 0.05 11.06 32.71
CA ASP A 12 -1.38 11.13 32.40
C ASP A 12 -1.77 10.15 31.28
N ILE A 13 -0.93 9.99 30.29
CA ILE A 13 -1.11 8.99 29.21
C ILE A 13 -0.86 7.58 29.76
N ALA A 14 0.18 7.41 30.58
CA ALA A 14 0.55 6.12 31.15
C ALA A 14 -0.57 5.48 31.99
N GLN A 15 -1.46 6.27 32.61
CA GLN A 15 -2.63 5.78 33.32
C GLN A 15 -3.59 4.97 32.40
N GLY A 16 -3.72 5.36 31.12
CA GLY A 16 -4.58 4.68 30.16
C GLY A 16 -3.91 3.52 29.43
N VAL A 17 -2.57 3.49 29.42
CA VAL A 17 -1.79 2.46 28.68
C VAL A 17 -1.28 1.37 29.61
N GLY A 18 -1.03 1.70 30.88
CA GLY A 18 -0.55 0.74 31.87
C GLY A 18 -1.55 -0.36 32.20
N LYS A 19 -1.12 -1.31 32.99
CA LYS A 19 -1.93 -2.45 33.41
C LYS A 19 -3.27 -2.04 34.01
N ILE A 20 -4.35 -2.48 33.40
CA ILE A 20 -5.73 -2.27 33.91
C ILE A 20 -6.18 -3.46 34.79
N SER A 21 -5.27 -4.36 35.16
CA SER A 21 -5.63 -5.47 36.05
C SER A 21 -6.05 -4.94 37.41
N ARG A 22 -7.32 -5.15 37.75
CA ARG A 22 -7.90 -4.85 39.06
C ARG A 22 -8.02 -6.09 39.97
N THR A 23 -7.72 -7.27 39.40
CA THR A 23 -7.73 -8.55 40.12
C THR A 23 -6.54 -9.40 39.70
N SER A 24 -6.07 -10.25 40.64
CA SER A 24 -4.87 -11.08 40.47
C SER A 24 -5.03 -12.27 39.53
N GLU A 25 -6.16 -12.41 38.83
CA GLU A 25 -6.50 -13.56 37.98
C GLU A 25 -6.73 -13.16 36.50
N GLU A 26 -6.69 -11.87 36.17
CA GLU A 26 -6.86 -11.40 34.78
C GLU A 26 -5.50 -11.19 34.12
N GLU A 27 -5.35 -11.69 32.87
CA GLU A 27 -4.18 -11.43 32.05
C GLU A 27 -4.00 -9.91 31.88
N ASP A 28 -2.75 -9.44 31.96
CA ASP A 28 -2.38 -8.04 31.82
C ASP A 28 -2.73 -7.51 30.40
N GLU A 29 -3.90 -6.94 30.23
CA GLU A 29 -4.26 -6.21 29.02
C GLU A 29 -3.63 -4.81 29.00
N LEU A 30 -2.82 -4.56 27.97
CA LEU A 30 -2.28 -3.22 27.72
C LEU A 30 -3.34 -2.34 27.04
N GLY A 31 -3.64 -1.19 27.62
CA GLY A 31 -4.50 -0.18 27.02
C GLY A 31 -3.87 0.52 25.81
N ALA A 32 -4.61 1.36 25.13
CA ALA A 32 -4.13 2.21 24.04
C ALA A 32 -4.29 3.70 24.39
N GLY A 33 -3.22 4.47 24.15
CA GLY A 33 -3.21 5.93 24.37
C GLY A 33 -3.50 6.73 23.09
N ASP A 34 -4.33 6.21 22.18
CA ASP A 34 -4.62 6.85 20.90
C ASP A 34 -6.10 6.68 20.50
N GLN A 35 -6.45 7.26 19.36
CA GLN A 35 -7.80 7.25 18.80
C GLN A 35 -8.31 5.82 18.59
N GLY A 36 -9.59 5.60 18.88
CA GLY A 36 -10.27 4.32 18.68
C GLY A 36 -11.38 4.34 17.62
N LEU A 37 -11.40 5.36 16.74
CA LEU A 37 -12.38 5.43 15.67
C LEU A 37 -11.92 4.64 14.44
N VAL A 38 -12.71 3.65 14.06
CA VAL A 38 -12.48 2.84 12.86
C VAL A 38 -13.69 2.91 11.93
N PHE A 39 -13.44 2.82 10.63
CA PHE A 39 -14.46 2.69 9.59
C PHE A 39 -14.35 1.32 8.94
N GLY A 40 -15.49 0.62 8.85
CA GLY A 40 -15.65 -0.56 8.02
C GLY A 40 -16.37 -0.18 6.71
N PHE A 41 -15.94 -0.76 5.60
CA PHE A 41 -16.56 -0.59 4.29
C PHE A 41 -16.51 -1.92 3.52
N ALA A 42 -17.55 -2.22 2.76
CA ALA A 42 -17.58 -3.37 1.89
C ALA A 42 -18.34 -3.03 0.59
N THR A 43 -17.89 -3.63 -0.51
CA THR A 43 -18.54 -3.55 -1.83
C THR A 43 -18.47 -4.90 -2.52
N THR A 44 -19.34 -5.14 -3.48
CA THR A 44 -19.36 -6.38 -4.27
C THR A 44 -18.48 -6.33 -5.52
N GLU A 45 -17.62 -5.32 -5.64
CA GLU A 45 -16.74 -5.12 -6.81
C GLU A 45 -15.66 -6.19 -6.93
N THR A 46 -15.26 -6.79 -5.81
CA THR A 46 -14.24 -7.85 -5.76
C THR A 46 -14.69 -9.00 -4.87
N PRO A 47 -14.15 -10.21 -5.07
CA PRO A 47 -14.45 -11.37 -4.20
C PRO A 47 -14.12 -11.14 -2.73
N GLU A 48 -13.15 -10.28 -2.43
CA GLU A 48 -12.74 -9.90 -1.09
C GLU A 48 -13.63 -8.83 -0.46
N TYR A 49 -14.66 -8.37 -1.16
CA TYR A 49 -15.52 -7.25 -0.78
C TYR A 49 -14.79 -5.93 -0.59
N MET A 50 -13.63 -5.79 -1.22
CA MET A 50 -12.83 -4.56 -1.22
C MET A 50 -13.14 -3.69 -2.43
N PRO A 51 -12.98 -2.35 -2.34
CA PRO A 51 -13.03 -1.47 -3.50
C PRO A 51 -12.03 -1.88 -4.58
N LEU A 52 -12.47 -1.91 -5.83
CA LEU A 52 -11.66 -2.37 -6.95
C LEU A 52 -10.30 -1.63 -7.08
N PRO A 53 -10.21 -0.30 -6.95
CA PRO A 53 -8.93 0.40 -7.12
C PRO A 53 -7.84 -0.09 -6.17
N ILE A 54 -8.15 -0.23 -4.87
CA ILE A 54 -7.16 -0.67 -3.88
C ILE A 54 -6.85 -2.16 -4.02
N ALA A 55 -7.83 -3.00 -4.34
CA ALA A 55 -7.63 -4.42 -4.58
C ALA A 55 -6.66 -4.65 -5.74
N LEU A 56 -6.88 -3.99 -6.88
CA LEU A 56 -5.98 -4.07 -8.04
C LEU A 56 -4.59 -3.48 -7.74
N SER A 57 -4.51 -2.40 -6.99
CA SER A 57 -3.22 -1.83 -6.59
C SER A 57 -2.42 -2.82 -5.72
N HIS A 58 -3.06 -3.51 -4.78
CA HIS A 58 -2.41 -4.54 -3.96
C HIS A 58 -1.94 -5.73 -4.81
N GLN A 59 -2.77 -6.19 -5.76
CA GLN A 59 -2.39 -7.27 -6.68
C GLN A 59 -1.21 -6.89 -7.58
N LEU A 60 -1.15 -5.65 -8.08
CA LEU A 60 -0.01 -5.15 -8.82
C LEU A 60 1.28 -5.10 -7.97
N ALA A 61 1.20 -4.64 -6.73
CA ALA A 61 2.34 -4.62 -5.82
C ALA A 61 2.84 -6.04 -5.48
N LEU A 62 1.90 -6.99 -5.30
CA LEU A 62 2.23 -8.40 -5.12
C LEU A 62 2.94 -8.96 -6.36
N ARG A 63 2.40 -8.73 -7.57
CA ARG A 63 2.99 -9.22 -8.82
C ARG A 63 4.39 -8.63 -9.07
N LEU A 64 4.62 -7.33 -8.76
CA LEU A 64 5.97 -6.74 -8.78
C LEU A 64 6.94 -7.53 -7.90
N SER A 65 6.52 -7.89 -6.70
CA SER A 65 7.33 -8.69 -5.78
C SER A 65 7.60 -10.10 -6.31
N GLU A 66 6.62 -10.73 -6.96
CA GLU A 66 6.74 -12.06 -7.55
C GLU A 66 7.75 -12.08 -8.70
N VAL A 67 7.62 -11.21 -9.71
CA VAL A 67 8.53 -11.18 -10.87
C VAL A 67 9.97 -10.88 -10.47
N ARG A 68 10.16 -10.06 -9.43
CA ARG A 68 11.49 -9.81 -8.85
C ARG A 68 12.05 -11.05 -8.14
N LYS A 69 11.25 -11.69 -7.27
CA LYS A 69 11.70 -12.84 -6.47
C LYS A 69 11.91 -14.10 -7.29
N SER A 70 11.19 -14.26 -8.39
CA SER A 70 11.36 -15.37 -9.34
C SER A 70 12.53 -15.16 -10.30
N ASN A 71 13.19 -13.99 -10.28
CA ASN A 71 14.17 -13.53 -11.25
C ASN A 71 13.63 -13.48 -12.70
N GLU A 72 12.33 -13.31 -12.87
CA GLU A 72 11.71 -13.05 -14.17
C GLU A 72 12.12 -11.65 -14.68
N LEU A 73 12.25 -10.69 -13.74
CA LEU A 73 12.83 -9.36 -13.92
C LEU A 73 13.91 -9.14 -12.84
N ASP A 74 15.10 -9.64 -13.09
CA ASP A 74 16.22 -9.69 -12.13
C ASP A 74 16.83 -8.32 -11.81
N TYR A 75 16.59 -7.34 -12.67
CA TYR A 75 17.03 -5.96 -12.49
C TYR A 75 16.12 -5.12 -11.56
N LEU A 76 15.00 -5.67 -11.07
CA LEU A 76 14.10 -4.93 -10.19
C LEU A 76 14.60 -4.92 -8.74
N GLY A 77 14.58 -3.73 -8.13
CA GLY A 77 14.80 -3.56 -6.70
C GLY A 77 13.53 -3.81 -5.87
N PRO A 78 13.66 -3.86 -4.52
CA PRO A 78 12.55 -4.20 -3.63
C PRO A 78 11.53 -3.07 -3.41
N ASP A 79 11.86 -1.82 -3.71
CA ASP A 79 10.98 -0.68 -3.50
C ASP A 79 10.06 -0.48 -4.70
N GLY A 80 8.77 -0.31 -4.44
CA GLY A 80 7.79 -0.11 -5.49
C GLY A 80 6.47 0.44 -4.96
N LYS A 81 5.74 1.09 -5.87
CA LYS A 81 4.44 1.69 -5.62
C LYS A 81 3.52 1.40 -6.79
N SER A 82 2.24 1.23 -6.50
CA SER A 82 1.20 1.05 -7.51
C SER A 82 0.00 1.95 -7.20
N GLN A 83 -0.63 2.43 -8.25
CA GLN A 83 -1.89 3.17 -8.17
C GLN A 83 -2.76 2.79 -9.36
N VAL A 84 -4.06 2.61 -9.09
CA VAL A 84 -5.06 2.35 -10.13
C VAL A 84 -6.19 3.37 -10.00
N THR A 85 -6.53 4.02 -11.10
CA THR A 85 -7.69 4.91 -11.21
C THR A 85 -8.77 4.22 -12.00
N VAL A 86 -9.93 4.07 -11.40
CA VAL A 86 -11.11 3.43 -11.99
C VAL A 86 -12.17 4.50 -12.30
N GLU A 87 -12.73 4.43 -13.49
CA GLU A 87 -13.86 5.25 -13.90
C GLU A 87 -15.16 4.50 -13.60
N TYR A 88 -16.11 5.21 -12.98
CA TYR A 88 -17.41 4.68 -12.61
C TYR A 88 -18.53 5.36 -13.40
N ASN A 89 -19.59 4.61 -13.69
CA ASN A 89 -20.82 5.14 -14.23
C ASN A 89 -21.60 5.94 -13.16
N SER A 90 -22.60 6.69 -13.57
CA SER A 90 -23.46 7.49 -12.68
C SER A 90 -24.24 6.63 -11.65
N ASP A 91 -24.43 5.36 -11.91
CA ASP A 91 -25.02 4.37 -11.02
C ASP A 91 -24.00 3.67 -10.08
N SER A 92 -22.76 4.15 -10.08
CA SER A 92 -21.64 3.62 -9.31
C SER A 92 -21.16 2.22 -9.75
N THR A 93 -21.53 1.75 -10.92
CA THR A 93 -20.95 0.54 -11.52
C THR A 93 -19.59 0.86 -12.14
N VAL A 94 -18.66 -0.11 -12.09
CA VAL A 94 -17.34 0.03 -12.73
C VAL A 94 -17.49 0.15 -14.23
N GLN A 95 -16.87 1.16 -14.84
CA GLN A 95 -16.88 1.36 -16.27
C GLN A 95 -15.59 0.86 -16.92
N ARG A 96 -14.43 1.36 -16.47
CA ARG A 96 -13.11 1.04 -17.01
C ARG A 96 -11.97 1.45 -16.06
N ILE A 97 -10.79 0.95 -16.35
CA ILE A 97 -9.56 1.45 -15.72
C ILE A 97 -9.03 2.61 -16.57
N ASP A 98 -9.00 3.81 -15.97
CA ASP A 98 -8.51 5.00 -16.67
C ASP A 98 -6.99 5.09 -16.66
N THR A 99 -6.37 4.91 -15.50
CA THR A 99 -4.94 5.13 -15.33
C THR A 99 -4.30 4.12 -14.40
N VAL A 100 -3.14 3.63 -14.78
CA VAL A 100 -2.28 2.78 -13.96
C VAL A 100 -0.94 3.47 -13.80
N VAL A 101 -0.48 3.64 -12.55
CA VAL A 101 0.85 4.18 -12.24
C VAL A 101 1.64 3.10 -11.49
N ILE A 102 2.83 2.79 -11.99
CA ILE A 102 3.81 1.94 -11.31
C ILE A 102 5.10 2.72 -11.16
N SER A 103 5.60 2.81 -9.93
CA SER A 103 6.98 3.22 -9.67
C SER A 103 7.72 2.03 -9.08
N THR A 104 8.81 1.63 -9.69
CA THR A 104 9.59 0.47 -9.26
C THR A 104 11.07 0.76 -9.30
N GLN A 105 11.77 0.38 -8.25
CA GLN A 105 13.23 0.45 -8.16
C GLN A 105 13.84 -0.51 -9.18
N HIS A 106 14.93 -0.10 -9.82
CA HIS A 106 15.62 -0.87 -10.85
C HIS A 106 17.12 -0.55 -10.87
N ASP A 107 17.90 -1.42 -11.50
CA ASP A 107 19.32 -1.20 -11.72
C ASP A 107 19.57 -0.01 -12.66
N GLU A 108 20.67 0.70 -12.48
CA GLU A 108 20.99 1.94 -13.21
C GLU A 108 21.13 1.73 -14.72
N GLU A 109 21.61 0.57 -15.13
CA GLU A 109 21.94 0.22 -16.52
C GLU A 109 20.71 -0.16 -17.36
N VAL A 110 19.53 -0.32 -16.75
CA VAL A 110 18.31 -0.77 -17.45
C VAL A 110 17.80 0.32 -18.39
N ASP A 111 17.54 -0.06 -19.64
CA ASP A 111 16.88 0.80 -20.60
C ASP A 111 15.43 1.09 -20.20
N TYR A 112 15.03 2.36 -20.28
CA TYR A 112 13.70 2.79 -19.82
C TYR A 112 12.56 2.18 -20.65
N GLU A 113 12.71 2.06 -21.95
CA GLU A 113 11.66 1.50 -22.82
C GLU A 113 11.51 -0.02 -22.59
N LEU A 114 12.61 -0.71 -22.32
CA LEU A 114 12.59 -2.10 -21.89
C LEU A 114 11.85 -2.25 -20.57
N LEU A 115 12.25 -1.51 -19.53
CA LEU A 115 11.58 -1.50 -18.23
C LEU A 115 10.07 -1.27 -18.38
N LYS A 116 9.68 -0.25 -19.13
CA LYS A 116 8.28 0.08 -19.36
C LYS A 116 7.51 -1.04 -20.06
N SER A 117 8.09 -1.62 -21.10
CA SER A 117 7.49 -2.74 -21.82
C SER A 117 7.32 -3.96 -20.94
N ASP A 118 8.32 -4.31 -20.14
CA ASP A 118 8.29 -5.46 -19.24
C ASP A 118 7.27 -5.27 -18.11
N ILE A 119 7.22 -4.11 -17.49
CA ILE A 119 6.22 -3.83 -16.45
C ILE A 119 4.80 -3.90 -17.03
N ILE A 120 4.55 -3.38 -18.21
CA ILE A 120 3.23 -3.48 -18.85
C ILE A 120 2.87 -4.93 -19.15
N ASN A 121 3.78 -5.71 -19.74
CA ASN A 121 3.48 -7.04 -20.22
C ASN A 121 3.52 -8.12 -19.12
N LEU A 122 4.42 -8.01 -18.13
CA LEU A 122 4.65 -9.05 -17.13
C LEU A 122 4.02 -8.74 -15.77
N VAL A 123 3.68 -7.46 -15.53
CA VAL A 123 3.06 -7.05 -14.26
C VAL A 123 1.62 -6.59 -14.46
N ILE A 124 1.39 -5.61 -15.34
CA ILE A 124 0.09 -4.97 -15.47
C ILE A 124 -0.94 -5.88 -16.17
N LYS A 125 -0.65 -6.31 -17.37
CA LYS A 125 -1.58 -7.12 -18.18
C LYS A 125 -2.00 -8.45 -17.55
N PRO A 126 -1.11 -9.20 -16.85
CA PRO A 126 -1.51 -10.44 -16.19
C PRO A 126 -2.41 -10.24 -14.96
N VAL A 127 -2.42 -9.05 -14.37
CA VAL A 127 -3.15 -8.74 -13.13
C VAL A 127 -4.48 -8.06 -13.41
N LEU A 128 -4.50 -7.10 -14.33
CA LEU A 128 -5.69 -6.29 -14.55
C LEU A 128 -6.69 -6.98 -15.47
N PRO A 129 -8.00 -6.92 -15.16
CA PRO A 129 -9.06 -7.45 -16.02
C PRO A 129 -9.01 -6.81 -17.41
N SER A 130 -8.86 -7.63 -18.44
CA SER A 130 -8.70 -7.16 -19.82
C SER A 130 -9.93 -6.45 -20.39
N ASP A 131 -11.11 -6.79 -19.88
CA ASP A 131 -12.39 -6.16 -20.21
C ASP A 131 -12.55 -4.75 -19.64
N LEU A 132 -11.76 -4.40 -18.64
CA LEU A 132 -11.72 -3.05 -18.08
C LEU A 132 -10.62 -2.17 -18.68
N LEU A 133 -9.77 -2.72 -19.56
CA LEU A 133 -8.71 -2.00 -20.26
C LEU A 133 -9.15 -1.65 -21.69
N ASP A 134 -8.88 -0.42 -22.11
CA ASP A 134 -9.15 0.04 -23.47
C ASP A 134 -8.00 0.90 -24.01
N GLU A 135 -8.13 1.40 -25.26
CA GLU A 135 -7.12 2.24 -25.92
C GLU A 135 -6.87 3.57 -25.22
N ARG A 136 -7.79 4.01 -24.36
CA ARG A 136 -7.68 5.25 -23.57
C ARG A 136 -7.01 5.02 -22.23
N THR A 137 -6.79 3.77 -21.82
CA THR A 137 -6.10 3.46 -20.56
C THR A 137 -4.66 3.95 -20.60
N LYS A 138 -4.29 4.76 -19.62
CA LYS A 138 -2.97 5.40 -19.52
C LYS A 138 -2.06 4.59 -18.61
N TYR A 139 -0.83 4.39 -19.04
CA TYR A 139 0.21 3.69 -18.27
C TYR A 139 1.36 4.65 -17.98
N PHE A 140 1.62 4.90 -16.70
CA PHE A 140 2.74 5.71 -16.23
C PHE A 140 3.70 4.82 -15.45
N ILE A 141 4.84 4.51 -16.06
CA ILE A 141 5.89 3.70 -15.42
C ILE A 141 7.07 4.62 -15.11
N ASN A 142 7.47 4.67 -13.83
CA ASN A 142 8.50 5.58 -13.34
C ASN A 142 8.38 7.00 -13.95
N PRO A 143 7.25 7.70 -13.79
CA PRO A 143 6.97 8.94 -14.52
C PRO A 143 7.94 10.08 -14.19
N THR A 144 8.69 9.98 -13.10
CA THR A 144 9.71 10.95 -12.71
C THR A 144 11.11 10.60 -13.26
N GLY A 145 11.24 9.48 -13.96
CA GLY A 145 12.50 9.00 -14.52
C GLY A 145 13.11 7.85 -13.71
N LYS A 146 14.46 7.82 -13.61
CA LYS A 146 15.20 6.76 -12.92
C LYS A 146 14.78 6.61 -11.45
N PHE A 147 14.65 5.37 -11.01
CA PHE A 147 14.43 5.01 -9.62
C PHE A 147 15.43 3.93 -9.19
N VAL A 148 16.67 4.33 -9.00
CA VAL A 148 17.80 3.44 -8.65
C VAL A 148 17.97 3.32 -7.13
N VAL A 149 17.91 4.44 -6.42
CA VAL A 149 18.02 4.46 -4.95
C VAL A 149 16.64 4.35 -4.34
N GLY A 150 16.40 3.32 -3.53
CA GLY A 150 15.12 3.05 -2.88
C GLY A 150 15.28 2.57 -1.44
N GLY A 151 14.15 2.27 -0.79
CA GLY A 151 14.08 1.82 0.58
C GLY A 151 14.61 2.83 1.60
N PRO A 152 15.10 2.39 2.77
CA PRO A 152 15.53 3.29 3.87
C PRO A 152 16.68 4.23 3.51
N GLN A 153 17.41 3.93 2.44
CA GLN A 153 18.49 4.81 1.95
C GLN A 153 17.91 6.05 1.26
N ALA A 154 16.79 5.92 0.58
CA ALA A 154 16.11 7.03 -0.09
C ALA A 154 15.18 7.78 0.87
N ASP A 155 14.37 7.04 1.62
CA ASP A 155 13.38 7.60 2.55
C ASP A 155 13.14 6.65 3.73
N ALA A 156 13.18 7.17 4.94
CA ALA A 156 12.92 6.39 6.13
C ALA A 156 11.41 6.18 6.34
N GLY A 157 11.00 4.92 6.48
CA GLY A 157 9.63 4.54 6.77
C GLY A 157 9.37 4.33 8.26
N LEU A 158 8.12 4.49 8.65
CA LEU A 158 7.62 4.16 9.98
C LEU A 158 6.37 3.28 9.87
N THR A 159 6.21 2.33 10.79
CA THR A 159 5.00 1.53 10.90
C THR A 159 3.78 2.43 11.17
N GLY A 160 2.65 2.13 10.53
CA GLY A 160 1.40 2.87 10.71
C GLY A 160 1.37 4.26 10.05
N ARG A 161 2.25 4.52 9.07
CA ARG A 161 2.28 5.78 8.31
C ARG A 161 1.68 5.66 6.89
N LYS A 162 1.12 4.50 6.55
CA LYS A 162 0.40 4.25 5.30
C LYS A 162 -1.06 3.86 5.55
N ILE A 163 -1.70 4.57 6.48
CA ILE A 163 -3.03 4.25 7.02
C ILE A 163 -4.14 4.17 5.97
N ILE A 164 -4.05 4.89 4.88
CA ILE A 164 -5.01 4.84 3.78
C ILE A 164 -4.79 3.61 2.91
N VAL A 165 -3.54 3.24 2.64
CA VAL A 165 -3.19 1.98 1.95
C VAL A 165 -3.56 0.76 2.80
N ASP A 166 -3.39 0.85 4.12
CA ASP A 166 -3.73 -0.21 5.07
C ASP A 166 -5.25 -0.45 5.18
N THR A 167 -6.07 0.44 4.64
CA THR A 167 -7.53 0.38 4.70
C THR A 167 -8.15 0.27 3.30
N TYR A 168 -8.83 1.29 2.82
CA TYR A 168 -9.64 1.22 1.58
C TYR A 168 -9.10 2.08 0.44
N GLY A 169 -7.84 2.56 0.52
CA GLY A 169 -7.21 3.34 -0.56
C GLY A 169 -7.83 4.71 -0.80
N GLY A 170 -8.52 5.27 0.19
CA GLY A 170 -9.23 6.54 0.06
C GLY A 170 -10.67 6.43 -0.48
N TYR A 171 -11.14 5.23 -0.78
CA TYR A 171 -12.52 5.00 -1.23
C TYR A 171 -13.54 5.22 -0.11
N ALA A 172 -13.22 4.79 1.10
CA ALA A 172 -14.02 5.03 2.30
C ALA A 172 -13.35 6.05 3.23
N ARG A 173 -14.10 6.50 4.23
CA ARG A 173 -13.60 7.39 5.28
C ARG A 173 -12.58 6.68 6.16
N HIS A 174 -11.76 7.47 6.85
CA HIS A 174 -10.77 6.97 7.79
C HIS A 174 -10.82 7.77 9.10
N GLY A 175 -10.62 7.09 10.23
CA GLY A 175 -10.65 7.72 11.55
C GLY A 175 -9.33 8.36 11.99
N GLY A 176 -8.22 8.09 11.29
CA GLY A 176 -6.88 8.62 11.58
C GLY A 176 -5.97 7.70 12.38
N GLY A 177 -6.49 6.64 13.00
CA GLY A 177 -5.69 5.66 13.74
C GLY A 177 -4.93 4.70 12.84
N ALA A 178 -3.86 4.06 13.36
CA ALA A 178 -3.08 3.05 12.68
C ALA A 178 -3.38 1.64 13.22
N PHE A 179 -3.11 0.62 12.40
CA PHE A 179 -3.21 -0.79 12.81
C PHE A 179 -1.97 -1.30 13.55
N SER A 180 -0.99 -0.46 13.83
CA SER A 180 0.16 -0.85 14.63
C SER A 180 -0.30 -1.28 16.03
N GLY A 181 -0.20 -2.59 16.27
CA GLY A 181 -0.57 -3.21 17.51
C GLY A 181 0.50 -3.08 18.59
N LYS A 182 0.18 -3.65 19.72
CA LYS A 182 1.03 -3.75 20.90
C LYS A 182 1.55 -5.16 21.05
#